data_30394cf542a77b622123e18dfe2cb421
#
_entry.id   30394cf542a77b622123e18dfe2cb421
#
_cell.length_a   1.000
_cell.length_b   1.000
_cell.length_c   1.000
_cell.angle_alpha   90.00
_cell.angle_beta   90.00
_cell.angle_gamma   90.00
#
_symmetry.space_group_name_H-M   'P 1'
#
loop_
_entity.id
_entity.type
_entity.pdbx_description
1 polymer ?
#
loop_
_entity_poly.entity_id
_entity_poly.type
_entity_poly.pdbx_seq_one_letter_code
_entity_poly.pdbx_strand_id
1 'polypeptide(L)'
;MNLSQTAQFKKDMKRQLRQGKDQKKLIAVVEILLAGRPLPAKHKDHPLKGSWRGRQDCHIEPDWILIYRIKENELRLERTGSHSDLF
;
A
#
# COMPACT_ATOMS: atom_id res chain seq x y z
N MET A 1 -7.25 14.89 -2.31
CA MET A 1 -6.73 14.06 -1.21
C MET A 1 -5.24 14.22 -1.14
N ASN A 2 -4.70 14.42 0.05
CA ASN A 2 -3.25 14.57 0.25
C ASN A 2 -2.58 13.19 0.35
N LEU A 3 -1.33 13.11 -0.10
CA LEU A 3 -0.54 11.88 -0.03
C LEU A 3 0.60 12.06 0.95
N SER A 4 0.79 11.08 1.84
CA SER A 4 1.94 11.05 2.74
C SER A 4 2.53 9.64 2.79
N GLN A 5 3.75 9.52 3.31
CA GLN A 5 4.47 8.27 3.43
C GLN A 5 5.16 8.22 4.79
N THR A 6 5.10 7.06 5.45
CA THR A 6 5.89 6.89 6.68
C THR A 6 7.36 6.69 6.32
N ALA A 7 8.25 6.95 7.29
CA ALA A 7 9.67 6.66 7.12
C ALA A 7 9.90 5.17 6.84
N GLN A 8 9.12 4.31 7.49
CA GLN A 8 9.23 2.87 7.28
C GLN A 8 8.80 2.46 5.86
N PHE A 9 7.74 3.09 5.34
CA PHE A 9 7.33 2.85 3.95
C PHE A 9 8.46 3.18 2.97
N LYS A 10 9.13 4.30 3.18
CA LYS A 10 10.24 4.71 2.30
C LYS A 10 11.36 3.68 2.30
N LYS A 11 11.70 3.15 3.46
CA LYS A 11 12.71 2.08 3.59
C LYS A 11 12.25 0.80 2.91
N ASP A 12 10.99 0.42 3.13
CA ASP A 12 10.38 -0.75 2.51
C ASP A 12 10.44 -0.61 0.98
N MET A 13 10.09 0.56 0.46
CA MET A 13 10.06 0.77 -0.99
C MET A 13 11.44 0.64 -1.61
N LYS A 14 12.47 1.18 -0.96
CA LYS A 14 13.85 1.01 -1.44
C LYS A 14 14.22 -0.46 -1.54
N ARG A 15 13.83 -1.28 -0.56
CA ARG A 15 14.09 -2.72 -0.58
C ARG A 15 13.35 -3.40 -1.74
N GLN A 16 12.08 -3.03 -1.96
CA GLN A 16 11.30 -3.60 -3.06
C GLN A 16 11.94 -3.28 -4.42
N LEU A 17 12.40 -2.04 -4.60
CA LEU A 17 13.08 -1.64 -5.84
C LEU A 17 14.37 -2.42 -6.04
N ARG A 18 15.16 -2.65 -4.98
CA ARG A 18 16.39 -3.46 -5.07
C ARG A 18 16.07 -4.91 -5.45
N GLN A 19 14.90 -5.41 -5.10
CA GLN A 19 14.45 -6.76 -5.45
C GLN A 19 13.85 -6.84 -6.85
N GLY A 20 13.90 -5.75 -7.62
CA GLY A 20 13.43 -5.73 -8.99
C GLY A 20 11.95 -5.45 -9.18
N LYS A 21 11.25 -4.98 -8.13
CA LYS A 21 9.84 -4.63 -8.27
C LYS A 21 9.66 -3.41 -9.15
N ASP A 22 8.58 -3.40 -9.93
CA ASP A 22 8.27 -2.30 -10.84
C ASP A 22 7.47 -1.21 -10.10
N GLN A 23 8.12 -0.09 -9.83
CA GLN A 23 7.50 1.04 -9.13
C GLN A 23 6.24 1.54 -9.83
N LYS A 24 6.15 1.43 -11.15
CA LYS A 24 4.97 1.88 -11.90
C LYS A 24 3.70 1.16 -11.46
N LYS A 25 3.82 -0.10 -11.07
CA LYS A 25 2.66 -0.88 -10.59
C LYS A 25 2.11 -0.31 -9.28
N LEU A 26 2.99 0.06 -8.35
CA LEU A 26 2.58 0.69 -7.10
C LEU A 26 1.96 2.06 -7.37
N ILE A 27 2.58 2.87 -8.23
CA ILE A 27 2.07 4.19 -8.56
C ILE A 27 0.67 4.11 -9.15
N ALA A 28 0.41 3.13 -10.03
CA ALA A 28 -0.91 2.95 -10.62
C ALA A 28 -1.98 2.69 -9.56
N VAL A 29 -1.67 1.87 -8.56
CA VAL A 29 -2.60 1.61 -7.45
C VAL A 29 -2.81 2.87 -6.62
N VAL A 30 -1.75 3.59 -6.29
CA VAL A 30 -1.83 4.82 -5.51
C VAL A 30 -2.69 5.87 -6.23
N GLU A 31 -2.56 5.99 -7.54
CA GLU A 31 -3.36 6.93 -8.32
C GLU A 31 -4.86 6.62 -8.24
N ILE A 32 -5.23 5.33 -8.30
CA ILE A 32 -6.62 4.91 -8.15
C ILE A 32 -7.15 5.31 -6.76
N LEU A 33 -6.36 5.05 -5.72
CA LEU A 33 -6.74 5.40 -4.35
C LEU A 33 -6.89 6.90 -4.18
N LEU A 34 -5.95 7.69 -4.73
CA LEU A 34 -6.01 9.15 -4.65
C LEU A 34 -7.24 9.71 -5.37
N ALA A 35 -7.69 9.05 -6.42
CA ALA A 35 -8.89 9.45 -7.15
C ALA A 35 -10.18 9.06 -6.43
N GLY A 36 -10.09 8.38 -5.30
CA GLY A 36 -11.27 7.92 -4.55
C GLY A 36 -12.02 6.80 -5.24
N ARG A 37 -11.39 6.09 -6.16
CA ARG A 37 -12.03 4.98 -6.89
C ARG A 37 -11.76 3.65 -6.20
N PRO A 38 -12.69 2.68 -6.32
CA PRO A 38 -12.43 1.34 -5.82
C PRO A 38 -11.34 0.67 -6.65
N LEU A 39 -10.49 -0.12 -5.99
CA LEU A 39 -9.48 -0.91 -6.68
C LEU A 39 -10.13 -2.09 -7.42
N PRO A 40 -9.60 -2.48 -8.59
CA PRO A 40 -10.03 -3.72 -9.24
C PRO A 40 -9.92 -4.90 -8.29
N ALA A 41 -10.80 -5.89 -8.44
CA ALA A 41 -10.89 -7.04 -7.55
C ALA A 41 -9.57 -7.82 -7.42
N LYS A 42 -8.73 -7.80 -8.44
CA LYS A 42 -7.43 -8.48 -8.42
C LYS A 42 -6.50 -7.97 -7.31
N HIS A 43 -6.72 -6.75 -6.83
CA HIS A 43 -5.88 -6.15 -5.77
C HIS A 43 -6.35 -6.53 -4.37
N LYS A 44 -7.47 -7.24 -4.22
CA LYS A 44 -7.95 -7.78 -2.94
C LYS A 44 -7.90 -6.75 -1.80
N ASP A 45 -8.37 -5.53 -2.08
CA ASP A 45 -8.39 -4.45 -1.11
C ASP A 45 -9.32 -4.80 0.07
N HIS A 46 -8.80 -4.76 1.30
CA HIS A 46 -9.62 -5.06 2.48
C HIS A 46 -9.06 -4.43 3.75
N PRO A 47 -9.94 -4.19 4.74
CA PRO A 47 -9.50 -3.63 6.03
C PRO A 47 -8.75 -4.66 6.85
N LEU A 48 -7.79 -4.18 7.65
CA LEU A 48 -7.02 -5.00 8.56
C LEU A 48 -7.63 -4.96 9.97
N LYS A 49 -7.32 -5.98 10.77
CA LYS A 49 -7.80 -6.13 12.14
C LYS A 49 -6.61 -6.13 13.11
N GLY A 50 -6.92 -6.19 14.42
CA GLY A 50 -5.90 -6.29 15.46
C GLY A 50 -5.04 -5.04 15.54
N SER A 51 -3.73 -5.21 15.62
CA SER A 51 -2.78 -4.10 15.74
C SER A 51 -2.76 -3.19 14.51
N TRP A 52 -3.28 -3.67 13.38
CA TRP A 52 -3.39 -2.90 12.14
C TRP A 52 -4.74 -2.23 11.95
N ARG A 53 -5.59 -2.21 12.99
CA ARG A 53 -6.93 -1.62 12.90
C ARG A 53 -6.85 -0.19 12.37
N GLY A 54 -7.79 0.18 11.51
CA GLY A 54 -7.86 1.50 10.89
C GLY A 54 -7.05 1.60 9.61
N ARG A 55 -6.34 0.55 9.24
CA ARG A 55 -5.56 0.47 8.02
C ARG A 55 -6.17 -0.57 7.10
N GLN A 56 -5.78 -0.48 5.82
CA GLN A 56 -6.21 -1.45 4.81
C GLN A 56 -4.99 -1.99 4.11
N ASP A 57 -5.11 -3.19 3.53
CA ASP A 57 -4.09 -3.69 2.64
C ASP A 57 -4.67 -3.96 1.27
N CYS A 58 -3.81 -3.89 0.27
CA CYS A 58 -4.13 -4.32 -1.08
C CYS A 58 -2.90 -4.98 -1.69
N HIS A 59 -3.12 -5.79 -2.71
CA HIS A 59 -2.06 -6.51 -3.39
C HIS A 59 -1.68 -5.78 -4.68
N ILE A 60 -0.45 -5.29 -4.74
CA ILE A 60 0.12 -4.75 -5.99
C ILE A 60 0.34 -5.92 -6.95
N GLU A 61 0.92 -7.00 -6.42
CA GLU A 61 1.10 -8.31 -7.03
C GLU A 61 0.71 -9.36 -6.00
N PRO A 62 0.57 -10.65 -6.36
CA PRO A 62 0.12 -11.66 -5.40
C PRO A 62 0.88 -11.69 -4.07
N ASP A 63 2.18 -11.43 -4.06
CA ASP A 63 2.97 -11.35 -2.83
C ASP A 63 3.66 -9.99 -2.67
N TRP A 64 3.09 -8.94 -3.21
CA TRP A 64 3.54 -7.59 -2.99
C TRP A 64 2.39 -6.75 -2.46
N ILE A 65 2.41 -6.46 -1.16
CA ILE A 65 1.33 -5.83 -0.42
C ILE A 65 1.65 -4.36 -0.16
N LEU A 66 0.62 -3.54 -0.21
CA LEU A 66 0.66 -2.15 0.26
C LEU A 66 -0.30 -2.03 1.44
N ILE A 67 0.20 -1.57 2.59
CA ILE A 67 -0.64 -1.19 3.73
C ILE A 67 -0.77 0.32 3.73
N TYR A 68 -2.01 0.80 3.77
CA TYR A 68 -2.30 2.23 3.72
C TYR A 68 -3.45 2.59 4.65
N ARG A 69 -3.60 3.88 4.89
CA ARG A 69 -4.71 4.42 5.66
C ARG A 69 -5.25 5.66 4.98
N ILE A 70 -6.58 5.76 4.88
CA ILE A 70 -7.26 6.97 4.42
C ILE A 70 -8.01 7.54 5.60
N LYS A 71 -7.68 8.79 5.98
CA LYS A 71 -8.30 9.49 7.09
C LYS A 71 -8.15 10.99 6.87
N GLU A 72 -9.23 11.74 7.11
CA GLU A 72 -9.21 13.21 7.05
C GLU A 72 -8.62 13.74 5.75
N ASN A 73 -9.07 13.19 4.64
CA ASN A 73 -8.65 13.58 3.29
C ASN A 73 -7.15 13.35 3.03
N GLU A 74 -6.55 12.38 3.73
CA GLU A 74 -5.15 11.99 3.52
C GLU A 74 -5.05 10.50 3.21
N LEU A 75 -4.28 10.17 2.17
CA LEU A 75 -3.85 8.81 1.91
C LEU A 75 -2.42 8.67 2.45
N ARG A 76 -2.25 7.85 3.48
CA ARG A 76 -0.93 7.59 4.05
C ARG A 76 -0.48 6.19 3.68
N LEU A 77 0.68 6.10 3.04
CA LEU A 77 1.33 4.84 2.71
C LEU A 77 2.13 4.40 3.93
N GLU A 78 1.72 3.28 4.55
CA GLU A 78 2.25 2.84 5.84
C GLU A 78 3.40 1.85 5.69
N ARG A 79 3.21 0.79 4.93
CA ARG A 79 4.19 -0.26 4.71
C ARG A 79 4.03 -0.87 3.32
N THR A 80 5.09 -1.48 2.79
CA THR A 80 5.00 -2.30 1.59
C THR A 80 6.03 -3.42 1.64
N GLY A 81 5.68 -4.59 1.11
CA GLY A 81 6.56 -5.76 1.13
C GLY A 81 5.78 -7.03 0.86
N SER A 82 6.44 -8.17 1.03
CA SER A 82 5.79 -9.48 0.94
C SER A 82 4.98 -9.77 2.20
N HIS A 83 4.18 -10.84 2.19
CA HIS A 83 3.47 -11.29 3.39
C HIS A 83 4.45 -11.54 4.53
N SER A 84 5.58 -12.21 4.27
CA SER A 84 6.55 -12.51 5.32
C SER A 84 7.26 -11.26 5.83
N ASP A 85 7.37 -10.20 5.02
CA ASP A 85 7.96 -8.94 5.47
C ASP A 85 7.05 -8.21 6.45
N LEU A 86 5.73 -8.32 6.28
CA LEU A 86 4.75 -7.48 6.97
C LEU A 86 3.98 -8.19 8.07
N PHE A 87 3.83 -9.51 7.98
CA PHE A 87 2.98 -10.28 8.90
C PHE A 87 3.66 -11.49 9.53
#